data_8a76d2176cb77cecc883ca028b0de084
#
_entry.id   8a76d2176cb77cecc883ca028b0de084
#
_cell.length_a   1.000
_cell.length_b   1.000
_cell.length_c   1.000
_cell.angle_alpha   90.00
_cell.angle_beta   90.00
_cell.angle_gamma   90.00
#
_symmetry.space_group_name_H-M   'P 1'
#
loop_
_entity.id
_entity.type
_entity.pdbx_description
1 polymer ?
#
loop_
_entity_poly.entity_id
_entity_poly.type
_entity_poly.pdbx_seq_one_letter_code
_entity_poly.pdbx_strand_id
1 'polypeptide(L)'
;MDPNANIEIVPMVSSGIIKINGINPNTYINSDNDSYWVIESERRSSWSKKVPEDNLIVKGQWWDLSKPNKLQISLDAKVAKDFNINLGDIFTLNIYGREVDGEVINFRKVDYRDLNINFAMLFNPEFAIKLPHEYLANTKFKNLDKY
;
A
#
# COMPACT_ATOMS: atom_id res chain seq x y z
N MET A 1 -22.27 6.55 22.56
CA MET A 1 -20.96 6.14 22.01
C MET A 1 -20.19 5.38 23.07
N ASP A 2 -19.62 4.25 22.71
CA ASP A 2 -18.83 3.47 23.64
C ASP A 2 -17.51 4.20 23.91
N PRO A 3 -17.22 4.59 25.16
CA PRO A 3 -15.97 5.29 25.49
C PRO A 3 -14.73 4.43 25.29
N ASN A 4 -14.88 3.11 25.14
CA ASN A 4 -13.78 2.21 24.86
C ASN A 4 -13.58 1.98 23.38
N ALA A 5 -14.41 2.55 22.51
CA ALA A 5 -14.26 2.42 21.08
C ALA A 5 -13.13 3.31 20.58
N ASN A 6 -12.29 2.73 19.74
CA ASN A 6 -11.22 3.42 19.05
C ASN A 6 -11.65 3.63 17.62
N ILE A 7 -11.81 4.89 17.20
CA ILE A 7 -12.16 5.22 15.83
C ILE A 7 -10.88 5.68 15.12
N GLU A 8 -10.53 4.96 14.09
CA GLU A 8 -9.39 5.27 13.24
C GLU A 8 -9.90 5.71 11.88
N ILE A 9 -9.45 6.86 11.41
CA ILE A 9 -9.77 7.36 10.08
C ILE A 9 -8.57 7.11 9.20
N VAL A 10 -8.78 6.32 8.15
CA VAL A 10 -7.72 5.86 7.27
C VAL A 10 -7.95 6.41 5.87
N PRO A 11 -6.98 7.14 5.30
CA PRO A 11 -7.08 7.58 3.92
C PRO A 11 -6.93 6.40 2.97
N MET A 12 -7.65 6.45 1.85
CA MET A 12 -7.57 5.42 0.83
C MET A 12 -7.46 6.02 -0.55
N VAL A 13 -6.53 5.48 -1.32
CA VAL A 13 -6.33 5.83 -2.71
C VAL A 13 -6.57 4.57 -3.54
N SER A 14 -7.58 4.60 -4.41
CA SER A 14 -7.80 3.50 -5.34
C SER A 14 -6.82 3.62 -6.50
N SER A 15 -6.07 2.57 -6.75
CA SER A 15 -5.08 2.55 -7.81
C SER A 15 -4.98 1.17 -8.46
N GLY A 16 -4.62 1.15 -9.73
CA GLY A 16 -4.31 -0.09 -10.44
C GLY A 16 -2.88 -0.04 -10.94
N ILE A 17 -2.16 -1.14 -10.78
CA ILE A 17 -0.80 -1.26 -11.32
C ILE A 17 -0.91 -1.61 -12.79
N ILE A 18 -0.51 -0.71 -13.67
CA ILE A 18 -0.61 -0.91 -15.12
C ILE A 18 0.72 -1.24 -15.79
N LYS A 19 1.83 -0.88 -15.15
CA LYS A 19 3.18 -1.24 -15.61
C LYS A 19 4.10 -1.41 -14.42
N ILE A 20 5.07 -2.29 -14.57
CA ILE A 20 6.21 -2.44 -13.66
C ILE A 20 7.46 -2.29 -14.51
N ASN A 21 8.25 -1.26 -14.26
CA ASN A 21 9.43 -0.90 -15.06
C ASN A 21 9.08 -0.81 -16.55
N GLY A 22 7.92 -0.22 -16.87
CA GLY A 22 7.44 -0.02 -18.22
C GLY A 22 6.90 -1.28 -18.91
N ILE A 23 6.80 -2.40 -18.19
CA ILE A 23 6.42 -3.72 -18.72
C ILE A 23 5.07 -4.13 -18.15
N ASN A 24 4.27 -4.85 -18.95
CA ASN A 24 2.99 -5.39 -18.49
C ASN A 24 3.19 -6.23 -17.22
N PRO A 25 2.46 -5.94 -16.13
CA PRO A 25 2.63 -6.67 -14.87
C PRO A 25 2.40 -8.18 -14.97
N ASN A 26 1.58 -8.64 -15.91
CA ASN A 26 1.35 -10.07 -16.12
C ASN A 26 2.59 -10.82 -16.58
N THR A 27 3.62 -10.11 -17.04
CA THR A 27 4.92 -10.71 -17.38
C THR A 27 5.68 -11.17 -16.14
N TYR A 28 5.38 -10.57 -14.98
CA TYR A 28 6.09 -10.82 -13.73
C TYR A 28 5.55 -11.98 -12.91
N ILE A 29 4.30 -12.38 -13.16
CA ILE A 29 3.62 -13.31 -12.27
C ILE A 29 2.52 -14.08 -13.02
N ASN A 30 2.31 -15.32 -12.65
CA ASN A 30 1.23 -16.14 -13.18
C ASN A 30 -0.07 -15.93 -12.40
N SER A 31 -1.21 -16.13 -13.06
CA SER A 31 -2.52 -15.92 -12.47
C SER A 31 -2.85 -16.89 -11.32
N ASP A 32 -2.11 -17.97 -11.19
CA ASP A 32 -2.27 -18.93 -10.10
C ASP A 32 -1.42 -18.61 -8.88
N ASN A 33 -0.59 -17.58 -8.95
CA ASN A 33 0.21 -17.13 -7.80
C ASN A 33 -0.68 -16.43 -6.76
N ASP A 34 -0.40 -16.67 -5.49
CA ASP A 34 -1.14 -16.10 -4.37
C ASP A 34 -1.16 -14.55 -4.37
N SER A 35 -0.15 -13.92 -4.96
CA SER A 35 -0.05 -12.47 -5.00
C SER A 35 -0.65 -11.83 -6.25
N TYR A 36 -1.21 -12.63 -7.16
CA TYR A 36 -1.76 -12.12 -8.42
C TYR A 36 -2.86 -11.08 -8.21
N TRP A 37 -3.57 -11.16 -7.10
CA TRP A 37 -4.67 -10.24 -6.77
C TRP A 37 -4.22 -8.76 -6.77
N VAL A 38 -2.93 -8.50 -6.56
CA VAL A 38 -2.40 -7.14 -6.50
C VAL A 38 -2.52 -6.42 -7.84
N ILE A 39 -2.43 -7.15 -8.95
CA ILE A 39 -2.51 -6.57 -10.31
C ILE A 39 -3.80 -6.93 -11.04
N GLU A 40 -4.65 -7.77 -10.45
CA GLU A 40 -5.86 -8.26 -11.11
C GLU A 40 -6.90 -7.16 -11.33
N SER A 41 -7.00 -6.23 -10.40
CA SER A 41 -7.94 -5.11 -10.49
C SER A 41 -7.43 -3.95 -9.65
N GLU A 42 -8.17 -2.85 -9.65
CA GLU A 42 -7.85 -1.75 -8.75
C GLU A 42 -7.84 -2.20 -7.30
N ARG A 43 -6.89 -1.67 -6.55
CA ARG A 43 -6.71 -1.96 -5.13
C ARG A 43 -6.66 -0.67 -4.35
N ARG A 44 -7.06 -0.76 -3.08
CA ARG A 44 -6.96 0.36 -2.16
C ARG A 44 -5.58 0.38 -1.56
N SER A 45 -4.97 1.54 -1.60
CA SER A 45 -3.71 1.85 -0.93
C SER A 45 -3.95 2.97 0.06
N SER A 46 -3.00 3.24 0.91
CA SER A 46 -3.09 4.30 1.89
C SER A 46 -1.78 5.06 1.94
N TRP A 47 -1.72 6.07 2.78
CA TRP A 47 -0.45 6.68 3.15
C TRP A 47 -0.31 6.66 4.66
N SER A 48 0.92 6.69 5.12
CA SER A 48 1.23 6.68 6.54
C SER A 48 2.53 7.43 6.78
N LYS A 49 2.51 8.33 7.75
CA LYS A 49 3.71 9.08 8.14
C LYS A 49 4.73 8.17 8.79
N LYS A 50 4.27 7.23 9.59
CA LYS A 50 5.10 6.28 10.33
C LYS A 50 4.85 4.87 9.84
N VAL A 51 5.81 3.98 10.10
CA VAL A 51 5.61 2.55 9.88
C VAL A 51 4.41 2.10 10.72
N PRO A 52 3.38 1.50 10.13
CA PRO A 52 2.21 1.06 10.88
C PRO A 52 2.58 0.01 11.93
N GLU A 53 1.79 -0.06 13.01
CA GLU A 53 1.91 -1.15 13.97
C GLU A 53 1.74 -2.49 13.26
N ASP A 54 2.41 -3.52 13.75
CA ASP A 54 2.38 -4.88 13.19
C ASP A 54 2.97 -4.97 11.78
N ASN A 55 3.68 -3.93 11.36
CA ASN A 55 4.47 -3.93 10.13
C ASN A 55 5.95 -3.81 10.50
N LEU A 56 6.79 -4.49 9.75
CA LEU A 56 8.24 -4.47 9.96
C LEU A 56 8.93 -4.22 8.62
N ILE A 57 9.78 -3.20 8.58
CA ILE A 57 10.60 -2.95 7.39
C ILE A 57 11.67 -4.04 7.33
N VAL A 58 11.67 -4.81 6.25
CA VAL A 58 12.62 -5.91 6.06
C VAL A 58 13.70 -5.58 5.05
N LYS A 59 13.51 -4.55 4.23
CA LYS A 59 14.50 -4.08 3.27
C LYS A 59 14.22 -2.63 2.90
N GLY A 60 15.30 -1.85 2.70
CA GLY A 60 15.18 -0.44 2.37
C GLY A 60 14.94 0.45 3.58
N GLN A 61 14.54 1.67 3.32
CA GLN A 61 14.32 2.68 4.35
C GLN A 61 12.94 3.30 4.20
N TRP A 62 12.43 3.90 5.28
CA TRP A 62 11.18 4.62 5.24
C TRP A 62 11.31 5.88 4.37
N TRP A 63 10.27 6.69 4.31
CA TRP A 63 10.17 7.79 3.35
C TRP A 63 11.42 8.70 3.30
N ASP A 64 11.84 9.03 2.07
CA ASP A 64 12.86 10.05 1.83
C ASP A 64 12.17 11.42 1.80
N LEU A 65 12.30 12.16 2.88
CA LEU A 65 11.64 13.46 3.04
C LEU A 65 12.25 14.56 2.16
N SER A 66 13.40 14.31 1.54
CA SER A 66 14.01 15.25 0.59
C SER A 66 13.33 15.23 -0.78
N LYS A 67 12.42 14.27 -1.01
CA LYS A 67 11.75 14.08 -2.30
C LYS A 67 10.21 14.11 -2.15
N PRO A 68 9.64 15.22 -1.65
CA PRO A 68 8.19 15.28 -1.38
C PRO A 68 7.34 15.29 -2.66
N ASN A 69 7.92 15.60 -3.80
CA ASN A 69 7.22 15.67 -5.08
C ASN A 69 7.28 14.36 -5.88
N LYS A 70 7.83 13.30 -5.30
CA LYS A 70 7.88 11.99 -5.92
C LYS A 70 7.05 11.00 -5.12
N LEU A 71 6.30 10.16 -5.82
CA LEU A 71 5.55 9.08 -5.19
C LEU A 71 6.53 7.98 -4.78
N GLN A 72 6.54 7.68 -3.50
CA GLN A 72 7.35 6.61 -2.93
C GLN A 72 6.42 5.50 -2.44
N ILE A 73 6.79 4.26 -2.69
CA ILE A 73 5.96 3.10 -2.37
C ILE A 73 6.66 2.21 -1.35
N SER A 74 5.93 1.87 -0.30
CA SER A 74 6.28 0.81 0.62
C SER A 74 5.45 -0.42 0.24
N LEU A 75 6.11 -1.50 -0.14
CA LEU A 75 5.47 -2.68 -0.71
C LEU A 75 5.48 -3.84 0.29
N ASP A 76 4.40 -4.60 0.33
CA ASP A 76 4.33 -5.86 1.06
C ASP A 76 5.47 -6.77 0.62
N ALA A 77 6.25 -7.28 1.57
CA ALA A 77 7.43 -8.10 1.30
C ALA A 77 7.10 -9.40 0.55
N LYS A 78 5.95 -10.01 0.83
CA LYS A 78 5.51 -11.21 0.12
C LYS A 78 5.22 -10.90 -1.34
N VAL A 79 4.54 -9.80 -1.59
CA VAL A 79 4.26 -9.32 -2.95
C VAL A 79 5.56 -9.04 -3.69
N ALA A 80 6.49 -8.35 -3.03
CA ALA A 80 7.80 -8.05 -3.62
C ALA A 80 8.53 -9.31 -4.03
N LYS A 81 8.51 -10.33 -3.17
CA LYS A 81 9.15 -11.62 -3.44
C LYS A 81 8.49 -12.33 -4.63
N ASP A 82 7.16 -12.42 -4.61
CA ASP A 82 6.42 -13.14 -5.63
C ASP A 82 6.56 -12.51 -7.01
N PHE A 83 6.62 -11.19 -7.08
CA PHE A 83 6.83 -10.43 -8.31
C PHE A 83 8.30 -10.24 -8.66
N ASN A 84 9.22 -10.66 -7.80
CA ASN A 84 10.65 -10.45 -7.96
C ASN A 84 11.01 -8.95 -8.11
N ILE A 85 10.42 -8.13 -7.27
CA ILE A 85 10.64 -6.68 -7.27
C ILE A 85 11.92 -6.35 -6.52
N ASN A 86 12.65 -5.38 -7.06
CA ASN A 86 13.85 -4.83 -6.42
C ASN A 86 13.57 -3.40 -5.93
N LEU A 87 14.33 -2.97 -4.94
CA LEU A 87 14.29 -1.56 -4.53
C LEU A 87 14.68 -0.68 -5.72
N GLY A 88 13.94 0.40 -5.93
CA GLY A 88 14.13 1.29 -7.05
C GLY A 88 13.24 0.98 -8.26
N ASP A 89 12.56 -0.15 -8.27
CA ASP A 89 11.64 -0.47 -9.36
C ASP A 89 10.50 0.53 -9.40
N ILE A 90 10.03 0.83 -10.62
CA ILE A 90 9.01 1.84 -10.87
C ILE A 90 7.69 1.15 -11.19
N PHE A 91 6.68 1.46 -10.39
CA PHE A 91 5.30 1.07 -10.67
C PHE A 91 4.59 2.24 -11.33
N THR A 92 3.99 2.02 -12.49
CA THR A 92 3.08 2.99 -13.09
C THR A 92 1.67 2.64 -12.64
N LEU A 93 1.05 3.57 -11.94
CA LEU A 93 -0.28 3.39 -11.34
C LEU A 93 -1.30 4.20 -12.12
N ASN A 94 -2.47 3.60 -12.33
CA ASN A 94 -3.65 4.34 -12.78
C ASN A 94 -4.44 4.78 -11.54
N ILE A 95 -4.52 6.09 -11.33
CA ILE A 95 -5.25 6.68 -10.21
C ILE A 95 -6.30 7.61 -10.79
N TYR A 96 -7.56 7.15 -10.80
CA TYR A 96 -8.69 7.89 -11.37
C TYR A 96 -8.41 8.37 -12.81
N GLY A 97 -7.86 7.48 -13.63
CA GLY A 97 -7.57 7.77 -15.03
C GLY A 97 -6.25 8.48 -15.31
N ARG A 98 -5.50 8.83 -14.30
CA ARG A 98 -4.16 9.43 -14.43
C ARG A 98 -3.09 8.41 -14.19
N GLU A 99 -2.05 8.43 -15.00
CA GLU A 99 -0.88 7.60 -14.78
C GLU A 99 0.11 8.33 -13.90
N VAL A 100 0.52 7.67 -12.83
CA VAL A 100 1.49 8.20 -11.86
C VAL A 100 2.55 7.14 -11.63
N ASP A 101 3.82 7.53 -11.77
CA ASP A 101 4.93 6.63 -11.48
C ASP A 101 5.36 6.74 -10.03
N GLY A 102 5.52 5.60 -9.37
CA GLY A 102 6.03 5.52 -7.99
C GLY A 102 7.23 4.60 -7.90
N GLU A 103 8.18 4.98 -7.08
CA GLU A 103 9.38 4.19 -6.84
C GLU A 103 9.21 3.35 -5.58
N VAL A 104 9.49 2.05 -5.68
CA VAL A 104 9.48 1.15 -4.52
C VAL A 104 10.76 1.38 -3.72
N ILE A 105 10.61 1.88 -2.49
CA ILE A 105 11.76 2.26 -1.65
C ILE A 105 11.97 1.34 -0.47
N ASN A 106 10.98 0.55 -0.10
CA ASN A 106 11.16 -0.44 0.97
C ASN A 106 10.16 -1.58 0.83
N PHE A 107 10.47 -2.68 1.50
CA PHE A 107 9.59 -3.82 1.66
C PHE A 107 9.24 -3.94 3.14
N ARG A 108 7.97 -4.19 3.46
CA ARG A 108 7.54 -4.42 4.84
C ARG A 108 6.82 -5.74 4.97
N LYS A 109 7.10 -6.41 6.07
CA LYS A 109 6.36 -7.59 6.46
C LYS A 109 5.06 -7.12 7.11
N VAL A 110 3.93 -7.60 6.57
CA VAL A 110 2.60 -7.24 7.04
C VAL A 110 2.00 -8.44 7.75
N ASP A 111 1.50 -8.23 8.96
CA ASP A 111 0.77 -9.28 9.67
C ASP A 111 -0.73 -9.11 9.43
N TYR A 112 -1.25 -9.86 8.46
CA TYR A 112 -2.67 -9.82 8.09
C TYR A 112 -3.57 -10.54 9.09
N ARG A 113 -3.01 -11.20 10.09
CA ARG A 113 -3.80 -11.83 11.15
C ARG A 113 -4.33 -10.80 12.14
N ASP A 114 -3.74 -9.62 12.14
CA ASP A 114 -4.19 -8.52 12.97
C ASP A 114 -5.51 -7.95 12.44
N LEU A 115 -6.29 -7.37 13.35
CA LEU A 115 -7.56 -6.73 13.02
C LEU A 115 -7.38 -5.32 12.47
N ASN A 116 -6.16 -4.83 12.36
CA ASN A 116 -5.84 -3.55 11.76
C ASN A 116 -6.04 -3.62 10.25
N ILE A 117 -6.39 -2.48 9.66
CA ILE A 117 -6.46 -2.36 8.21
C ILE A 117 -5.03 -2.34 7.67
N ASN A 118 -4.72 -3.28 6.78
CA ASN A 118 -3.40 -3.37 6.15
C ASN A 118 -3.54 -3.27 4.64
N PHE A 119 -2.52 -2.71 4.01
CA PHE A 119 -2.48 -2.46 2.58
C PHE A 119 -1.21 -3.04 1.97
N ALA A 120 -1.33 -3.59 0.75
CA ALA A 120 -0.16 -4.09 0.03
C ALA A 120 0.81 -2.96 -0.29
N MET A 121 0.31 -1.77 -0.62
CA MET A 121 1.11 -0.59 -0.90
C MET A 121 0.75 0.54 0.06
N LEU A 122 1.78 1.22 0.56
CA LEU A 122 1.63 2.49 1.24
C LEU A 122 2.42 3.55 0.49
N PHE A 123 1.94 4.78 0.55
CA PHE A 123 2.53 5.92 -0.14
C PHE A 123 3.06 6.94 0.87
N ASN A 124 4.03 7.74 0.45
CA ASN A 124 4.50 8.86 1.24
C ASN A 124 3.41 9.95 1.29
N PRO A 125 3.08 10.44 2.51
CA PRO A 125 1.95 11.35 2.68
C PRO A 125 2.06 12.66 1.89
N GLU A 126 3.25 13.21 1.78
CA GLU A 126 3.46 14.50 1.14
C GLU A 126 3.00 14.51 -0.33
N PHE A 127 3.19 13.39 -1.01
CA PHE A 127 2.71 13.24 -2.38
C PHE A 127 1.25 12.76 -2.40
N ALA A 128 0.95 11.74 -1.61
CA ALA A 128 -0.32 11.04 -1.70
C ALA A 128 -1.53 11.90 -1.34
N ILE A 129 -1.36 12.87 -0.43
CA ILE A 129 -2.46 13.76 -0.05
C ILE A 129 -2.97 14.60 -1.23
N LYS A 130 -2.15 14.78 -2.25
CA LYS A 130 -2.52 15.50 -3.48
C LYS A 130 -3.29 14.63 -4.47
N LEU A 131 -3.34 13.32 -4.25
CA LEU A 131 -4.06 12.39 -5.11
C LEU A 131 -5.54 12.36 -4.72
N PRO A 132 -6.43 12.02 -5.67
CA PRO A 132 -7.83 11.74 -5.29
C PRO A 132 -7.87 10.62 -4.26
N HIS A 133 -8.63 10.83 -3.20
CA HIS A 133 -8.70 9.87 -2.10
C HIS A 133 -10.02 9.94 -1.36
N GLU A 134 -10.29 8.90 -0.59
CA GLU A 134 -11.42 8.81 0.32
C GLU A 134 -10.91 8.48 1.71
N TYR A 135 -11.78 8.59 2.70
CA TYR A 135 -11.45 8.20 4.06
C TYR A 135 -12.36 7.07 4.51
N LEU A 136 -11.75 6.05 5.11
CA LEU A 136 -12.47 4.95 5.73
C LEU A 136 -12.43 5.12 7.24
N ALA A 137 -13.60 5.13 7.87
CA ALA A 137 -13.68 5.07 9.32
C ALA A 137 -13.62 3.60 9.75
N ASN A 138 -12.61 3.26 10.56
CA ASN A 138 -12.45 1.95 11.14
C ASN A 138 -12.66 2.04 12.63
N THR A 139 -13.66 1.35 13.15
CA THR A 139 -13.94 1.32 14.57
C THR A 139 -13.36 0.05 15.17
N LYS A 140 -12.41 0.22 16.10
CA LYS A 140 -11.83 -0.89 16.84
C LYS A 140 -12.46 -0.95 18.21
N PHE A 141 -13.00 -2.12 18.57
CA PHE A 141 -13.53 -2.38 19.89
C PHE A 141 -12.74 -3.51 20.53
N LYS A 142 -12.67 -3.50 21.86
CA LYS A 142 -12.05 -4.61 22.60
C LYS A 142 -12.80 -5.91 22.39
N ASN A 143 -14.05 -5.83 22.05
CA ASN A 143 -14.94 -6.95 21.92
C ASN A 143 -15.53 -6.98 20.51
N LEU A 144 -14.73 -7.49 19.58
CA LEU A 144 -15.07 -7.47 18.16
C LEU A 144 -16.10 -8.53 17.75
N ASP A 145 -16.36 -9.50 18.59
CA ASP A 145 -17.37 -10.53 18.34
C ASP A 145 -18.79 -9.98 18.26
N LYS A 146 -18.98 -8.71 18.58
CA LYS A 146 -20.27 -8.04 18.44
C LYS A 146 -20.56 -7.61 17.00
N TYR A 147 -19.60 -7.81 16.14
CA TYR A 147 -19.67 -7.43 14.72
C TYR A 147 -19.50 -8.64 13.80
#